data_77249fa4ce25772f94fa85fa42c70ac0
#
_entry.id   77249fa4ce25772f94fa85fa42c70ac0
#
_cell.length_a   1.000
_cell.length_b   1.000
_cell.length_c   1.000
_cell.angle_alpha   90.00
_cell.angle_beta   90.00
_cell.angle_gamma   90.00
#
_symmetry.space_group_name_H-M   'P 1'
#
loop_
_entity.id
_entity.type
_entity.pdbx_description
1 polymer ?
#
loop_
_entity_poly.entity_id
_entity_poly.type
_entity_poly.pdbx_seq_one_letter_code
_entity_poly.pdbx_strand_id
1 'polypeptide(L)'
;RIEQQAAEQGWESLHRQLQEIDPVAAARIHPNDPQRLSRALEVFFISGKTLTELTQTSGDALPYQVHQFAIAPASRELLHQRIEQRFHQMLASGFEAEVRALFARGDLHTDMPSIRCVGYRQMWSYLNGEIPYDEMVYRGVCATRQLAKRQVTWLRGWEGVHWLDSEQPEQALN
;
A
#
# COMPACT_ATOMS: atom_id res chain seq x y z
N ARG A 1 -22.99 3.52 2.08
CA ARG A 1 -23.85 3.83 0.92
C ARG A 1 -23.31 3.17 -0.35
N ILE A 2 -22.08 3.47 -0.81
CA ILE A 2 -21.51 2.88 -2.05
C ILE A 2 -21.40 1.35 -1.95
N GLU A 3 -20.87 0.83 -0.85
CA GLU A 3 -20.76 -0.62 -0.61
C GLU A 3 -22.13 -1.31 -0.57
N GLN A 4 -23.13 -0.67 0.01
CA GLN A 4 -24.50 -1.19 0.00
C GLN A 4 -25.06 -1.23 -1.42
N GLN A 5 -24.90 -0.17 -2.19
CA GLN A 5 -25.31 -0.11 -3.59
C GLN A 5 -24.56 -1.17 -4.43
N ALA A 6 -23.26 -1.39 -4.15
CA ALA A 6 -22.48 -2.45 -4.80
C ALA A 6 -23.00 -3.86 -4.45
N ALA A 7 -23.41 -4.08 -3.20
CA ALA A 7 -24.01 -5.36 -2.78
C ALA A 7 -25.36 -5.63 -3.45
N GLU A 8 -26.16 -4.59 -3.68
CA GLU A 8 -27.49 -4.68 -4.29
C GLU A 8 -27.45 -4.77 -5.84
N GLN A 9 -26.55 -4.02 -6.49
CA GLN A 9 -26.56 -3.80 -7.94
C GLN A 9 -25.29 -4.26 -8.67
N GLY A 10 -24.26 -4.67 -7.90
CA GLY A 10 -22.96 -5.07 -8.42
C GLY A 10 -22.04 -3.90 -8.80
N TRP A 11 -20.73 -4.15 -8.83
CA TRP A 11 -19.70 -3.17 -9.16
C TRP A 11 -19.77 -2.66 -10.62
N GLU A 12 -20.26 -3.48 -11.54
CA GLU A 12 -20.46 -3.04 -12.93
C GLU A 12 -21.48 -1.92 -13.06
N SER A 13 -22.54 -1.92 -12.22
CA SER A 13 -23.52 -0.84 -12.19
C SER A 13 -22.89 0.46 -11.70
N LEU A 14 -22.04 0.39 -10.65
CA LEU A 14 -21.30 1.54 -10.14
C LEU A 14 -20.28 2.07 -11.16
N HIS A 15 -19.65 1.18 -11.92
CA HIS A 15 -18.75 1.59 -13.00
C HIS A 15 -19.49 2.35 -14.10
N ARG A 16 -20.69 1.90 -14.51
CA ARG A 16 -21.54 2.63 -15.45
C ARG A 16 -21.95 4.00 -14.89
N GLN A 17 -22.30 4.08 -13.62
CA GLN A 17 -22.58 5.36 -12.95
C GLN A 17 -21.35 6.28 -12.98
N LEU A 18 -20.15 5.76 -12.71
CA LEU A 18 -18.91 6.53 -12.82
C LEU A 18 -18.67 6.97 -14.27
N GLN A 19 -19.00 6.16 -15.26
CA GLN A 19 -18.85 6.49 -16.67
C GLN A 19 -19.73 7.69 -17.10
N GLU A 20 -20.90 7.85 -16.49
CA GLU A 20 -21.78 9.00 -16.71
C GLU A 20 -21.25 10.27 -16.02
N ILE A 21 -20.64 10.12 -14.83
CA ILE A 21 -20.15 11.23 -13.99
C ILE A 21 -18.74 11.68 -14.42
N ASP A 22 -17.82 10.73 -14.60
CA ASP A 22 -16.40 10.95 -14.92
C ASP A 22 -15.91 9.90 -15.92
N PRO A 23 -16.23 10.07 -17.22
CA PRO A 23 -15.85 9.11 -18.25
C PRO A 23 -14.32 8.92 -18.35
N VAL A 24 -13.53 9.94 -18.02
CA VAL A 24 -12.06 9.88 -18.05
C VAL A 24 -11.52 8.97 -16.94
N ALA A 25 -12.04 9.11 -15.73
CA ALA A 25 -11.68 8.22 -14.63
C ALA A 25 -12.19 6.79 -14.89
N ALA A 26 -13.42 6.63 -15.36
CA ALA A 26 -14.01 5.32 -15.67
C ALA A 26 -13.20 4.55 -16.72
N ALA A 27 -12.68 5.21 -17.74
CA ALA A 27 -11.83 4.58 -18.76
C ALA A 27 -10.51 4.01 -18.21
N ARG A 28 -10.02 4.54 -17.06
CA ARG A 28 -8.78 4.12 -16.42
C ARG A 28 -9.00 3.10 -15.28
N ILE A 29 -10.20 3.04 -14.74
CA ILE A 29 -10.55 2.18 -13.60
C ILE A 29 -11.26 0.94 -14.13
N HIS A 30 -10.70 -0.23 -13.82
CA HIS A 30 -11.32 -1.49 -14.21
C HIS A 30 -12.64 -1.71 -13.44
N PRO A 31 -13.72 -2.24 -14.08
CA PRO A 31 -14.99 -2.50 -13.38
C PRO A 31 -14.87 -3.38 -12.13
N ASN A 32 -13.88 -4.27 -12.10
CA ASN A 32 -13.58 -5.14 -10.95
C ASN A 32 -12.54 -4.55 -10.00
N ASP A 33 -12.39 -3.21 -9.95
CA ASP A 33 -11.56 -2.52 -8.96
C ASP A 33 -12.46 -1.72 -8.00
N PRO A 34 -13.05 -2.40 -6.98
CA PRO A 34 -13.99 -1.77 -6.04
C PRO A 34 -13.38 -0.59 -5.29
N GLN A 35 -12.11 -0.67 -4.96
CA GLN A 35 -11.44 0.37 -4.17
C GLN A 35 -11.32 1.68 -4.95
N ARG A 36 -10.90 1.62 -6.22
CA ARG A 36 -10.77 2.81 -7.05
C ARG A 36 -12.12 3.36 -7.48
N LEU A 37 -13.09 2.48 -7.77
CA LEU A 37 -14.47 2.89 -8.07
C LEU A 37 -15.11 3.62 -6.88
N SER A 38 -15.03 3.03 -5.67
CA SER A 38 -15.52 3.67 -4.45
C SER A 38 -14.89 5.04 -4.27
N ARG A 39 -13.57 5.14 -4.39
CA ARG A 39 -12.87 6.41 -4.19
C ARG A 39 -13.29 7.49 -5.18
N ALA A 40 -13.46 7.16 -6.45
CA ALA A 40 -13.90 8.13 -7.46
C ALA A 40 -15.33 8.63 -7.18
N LEU A 41 -16.24 7.71 -6.84
CA LEU A 41 -17.63 8.04 -6.50
C LEU A 41 -17.74 8.82 -5.18
N GLU A 42 -16.96 8.44 -4.14
CA GLU A 42 -16.89 9.18 -2.87
C GLU A 42 -16.49 10.64 -3.08
N VAL A 43 -15.43 10.86 -3.86
CA VAL A 43 -14.96 12.21 -4.18
C VAL A 43 -16.09 13.04 -4.79
N PHE A 44 -16.78 12.49 -5.77
CA PHE A 44 -17.92 13.18 -6.42
C PHE A 44 -19.07 13.43 -5.44
N PHE A 45 -19.47 12.44 -4.65
CA PHE A 45 -20.61 12.61 -3.72
C PHE A 45 -20.33 13.59 -2.57
N ILE A 46 -19.06 13.75 -2.18
CA ILE A 46 -18.67 14.67 -1.10
C ILE A 46 -18.45 16.08 -1.63
N SER A 47 -17.76 16.22 -2.78
CA SER A 47 -17.28 17.51 -3.28
C SER A 47 -18.16 18.12 -4.38
N GLY A 48 -19.01 17.31 -5.03
CA GLY A 48 -19.73 17.71 -6.26
C GLY A 48 -18.83 17.84 -7.49
N LYS A 49 -17.53 17.51 -7.37
CA LYS A 49 -16.54 17.57 -8.46
C LYS A 49 -16.02 16.17 -8.78
N THR A 50 -15.70 15.94 -10.04
CA THR A 50 -15.13 14.66 -10.46
C THR A 50 -13.68 14.50 -9.98
N LEU A 51 -13.24 13.25 -9.85
CA LEU A 51 -11.85 12.96 -9.52
C LEU A 51 -10.90 13.53 -10.62
N THR A 52 -11.32 13.46 -11.86
CA THR A 52 -10.57 14.03 -13.01
C THR A 52 -10.42 15.54 -12.88
N GLU A 53 -11.48 16.28 -12.57
CA GLU A 53 -11.41 17.74 -12.36
C GLU A 53 -10.46 18.10 -11.23
N LEU A 54 -10.55 17.42 -10.08
CA LEU A 54 -9.70 17.70 -8.92
C LEU A 54 -8.23 17.33 -9.13
N THR A 55 -7.93 16.33 -9.97
CA THR A 55 -6.55 15.93 -10.26
C THR A 55 -5.93 16.75 -11.41
N GLN A 56 -6.73 17.34 -12.28
CA GLN A 56 -6.27 18.25 -13.34
C GLN A 56 -5.98 19.67 -12.82
N THR A 57 -6.65 20.09 -11.77
CA THR A 57 -6.26 21.31 -11.05
C THR A 57 -4.92 21.03 -10.34
N SER A 58 -3.84 21.30 -11.04
CA SER A 58 -2.53 21.39 -10.40
C SER A 58 -2.65 22.42 -9.29
N GLY A 59 -2.51 21.97 -8.04
CA GLY A 59 -2.36 22.93 -6.94
C GLY A 59 -1.22 23.89 -7.26
N ASP A 60 -1.27 25.09 -6.75
CA ASP A 60 -0.18 26.04 -6.88
C ASP A 60 1.15 25.36 -6.57
N ALA A 61 2.15 25.58 -7.41
CA ALA A 61 3.48 25.04 -7.19
C ALA A 61 3.94 25.44 -5.77
N LEU A 62 4.46 24.48 -5.01
CA LEU A 62 5.01 24.79 -3.70
C LEU A 62 6.04 25.91 -3.83
N PRO A 63 5.97 26.97 -2.99
CA PRO A 63 6.89 28.09 -3.05
C PRO A 63 8.29 27.74 -2.52
N TYR A 64 8.72 26.49 -2.74
CA TYR A 64 9.98 25.93 -2.27
C TYR A 64 10.71 25.20 -3.39
N GLN A 65 12.03 25.23 -3.32
CA GLN A 65 12.86 24.31 -4.10
C GLN A 65 12.85 22.94 -3.41
N VAL A 66 12.22 21.94 -4.05
CA VAL A 66 12.09 20.59 -3.49
C VAL A 66 13.24 19.73 -3.97
N HIS A 67 14.02 19.18 -3.04
CA HIS A 67 15.04 18.17 -3.32
C HIS A 67 14.52 16.81 -2.87
N GLN A 68 14.53 15.83 -3.76
CA GLN A 68 14.03 14.48 -3.49
C GLN A 68 15.19 13.51 -3.40
N PHE A 69 15.22 12.73 -2.31
CA PHE A 69 16.25 11.74 -2.07
C PHE A 69 15.62 10.36 -1.87
N ALA A 70 16.20 9.34 -2.52
CA ALA A 70 15.85 7.95 -2.32
C ALA A 70 17.07 7.20 -1.78
N ILE A 71 16.93 6.55 -0.62
CA ILE A 71 18.00 5.80 0.02
C ILE A 71 17.71 4.31 -0.16
N ALA A 72 18.62 3.59 -0.76
CA ALA A 72 18.53 2.14 -0.92
C ALA A 72 19.93 1.52 -0.98
N PRO A 73 20.10 0.23 -0.62
CA PRO A 73 21.34 -0.48 -0.89
C PRO A 73 21.52 -0.67 -2.40
N ALA A 74 22.76 -0.59 -2.88
CA ALA A 74 23.09 -0.79 -4.29
C ALA A 74 22.75 -2.22 -4.76
N SER A 75 22.92 -3.22 -3.87
CA SER A 75 22.67 -4.63 -4.14
C SER A 75 21.26 -5.06 -3.73
N ARG A 76 20.55 -5.72 -4.66
CA ARG A 76 19.26 -6.34 -4.38
C ARG A 76 19.39 -7.49 -3.36
N GLU A 77 20.46 -8.22 -3.43
CA GLU A 77 20.78 -9.33 -2.53
C GLU A 77 20.91 -8.83 -1.11
N LEU A 78 21.63 -7.73 -0.92
CA LEU A 78 21.75 -7.07 0.39
C LEU A 78 20.41 -6.59 0.91
N LEU A 79 19.57 -5.98 0.07
CA LEU A 79 18.22 -5.59 0.44
C LEU A 79 17.41 -6.79 0.93
N HIS A 80 17.49 -7.93 0.23
CA HIS A 80 16.77 -9.15 0.61
C HIS A 80 17.28 -9.73 1.93
N GLN A 81 18.59 -9.73 2.17
CA GLN A 81 19.20 -10.16 3.43
C GLN A 81 18.74 -9.27 4.60
N ARG A 82 18.79 -7.95 4.43
CA ARG A 82 18.32 -6.99 5.45
C ARG A 82 16.84 -7.16 5.77
N ILE A 83 16.00 -7.41 4.77
CA ILE A 83 14.56 -7.68 4.96
C ILE A 83 14.36 -8.93 5.82
N GLU A 84 15.03 -10.02 5.49
CA GLU A 84 14.93 -11.28 6.23
C GLU A 84 15.43 -11.12 7.67
N GLN A 85 16.62 -10.55 7.83
CA GLN A 85 17.20 -10.28 9.14
C GLN A 85 16.28 -9.40 10.00
N ARG A 86 15.73 -8.32 9.43
CA ARG A 86 14.79 -7.45 10.14
C ARG A 86 13.53 -8.20 10.56
N PHE A 87 12.98 -9.05 9.69
CA PHE A 87 11.78 -9.82 10.00
C PHE A 87 12.01 -10.75 11.19
N HIS A 88 13.15 -11.47 11.21
CA HIS A 88 13.55 -12.31 12.34
C HIS A 88 13.79 -11.50 13.62
N GLN A 89 14.40 -10.32 13.52
CA GLN A 89 14.57 -9.42 14.67
C GLN A 89 13.22 -8.95 15.24
N MET A 90 12.27 -8.61 14.39
CA MET A 90 10.91 -8.24 14.83
C MET A 90 10.24 -9.39 15.61
N LEU A 91 10.34 -10.61 15.11
CA LEU A 91 9.81 -11.79 15.79
C LEU A 91 10.48 -11.98 17.17
N ALA A 92 11.82 -11.90 17.22
CA ALA A 92 12.57 -12.00 18.47
C ALA A 92 12.27 -10.86 19.46
N SER A 93 11.85 -9.70 18.96
CA SER A 93 11.49 -8.51 19.77
C SER A 93 10.03 -8.47 20.19
N GLY A 94 9.25 -9.54 19.96
CA GLY A 94 7.89 -9.66 20.47
C GLY A 94 6.77 -9.33 19.47
N PHE A 95 7.06 -9.31 18.18
CA PHE A 95 6.04 -9.04 17.15
C PHE A 95 4.85 -10.01 17.21
N GLU A 96 5.09 -11.29 17.50
CA GLU A 96 3.98 -12.24 17.69
C GLU A 96 3.11 -11.85 18.90
N ALA A 97 3.69 -11.46 20.02
CA ALA A 97 2.94 -11.08 21.20
C ALA A 97 2.09 -9.82 20.96
N GLU A 98 2.63 -8.85 20.22
CA GLU A 98 1.91 -7.64 19.79
C GLU A 98 0.68 -8.01 18.96
N VAL A 99 0.85 -8.82 17.90
CA VAL A 99 -0.27 -9.18 17.02
C VAL A 99 -1.27 -10.07 17.74
N ARG A 100 -0.82 -10.96 18.64
CA ARG A 100 -1.70 -11.80 19.46
C ARG A 100 -2.59 -10.98 20.38
N ALA A 101 -2.06 -9.89 20.97
CA ALA A 101 -2.85 -8.95 21.77
C ALA A 101 -3.93 -8.25 20.93
N LEU A 102 -3.60 -7.85 19.70
CA LEU A 102 -4.57 -7.26 18.76
C LEU A 102 -5.62 -8.28 18.31
N PHE A 103 -5.20 -9.52 18.05
CA PHE A 103 -6.08 -10.61 17.65
C PHE A 103 -7.11 -10.94 18.74
N ALA A 104 -6.68 -10.94 20.00
CA ALA A 104 -7.53 -11.22 21.14
C ALA A 104 -8.61 -10.16 21.42
N ARG A 105 -8.52 -8.98 20.80
CA ARG A 105 -9.53 -7.91 20.96
C ARG A 105 -10.90 -8.30 20.39
N GLY A 106 -10.95 -9.09 19.32
CA GLY A 106 -12.18 -9.58 18.71
C GLY A 106 -12.93 -8.56 17.82
N ASP A 107 -12.51 -7.29 17.78
CA ASP A 107 -13.09 -6.23 16.94
C ASP A 107 -12.34 -6.03 15.62
N LEU A 108 -11.20 -6.70 15.43
CA LEU A 108 -10.36 -6.58 14.25
C LEU A 108 -10.53 -7.79 13.33
N HIS A 109 -10.50 -7.57 12.03
CA HIS A 109 -10.65 -8.63 11.02
C HIS A 109 -9.79 -8.36 9.78
N THR A 110 -9.60 -9.38 8.95
CA THR A 110 -8.68 -9.40 7.80
C THR A 110 -9.02 -8.38 6.70
N ASP A 111 -10.24 -7.85 6.67
CA ASP A 111 -10.63 -6.83 5.68
C ASP A 111 -10.21 -5.42 6.08
N MET A 112 -9.82 -5.22 7.32
CA MET A 112 -9.33 -3.93 7.78
C MET A 112 -7.97 -3.58 7.16
N PRO A 113 -7.76 -2.35 6.69
CA PRO A 113 -6.49 -1.91 6.09
C PRO A 113 -5.27 -2.14 6.99
N SER A 114 -5.42 -1.97 8.32
CA SER A 114 -4.36 -2.22 9.30
C SER A 114 -3.91 -3.68 9.34
N ILE A 115 -4.86 -4.62 9.30
CA ILE A 115 -4.57 -6.06 9.32
C ILE A 115 -4.03 -6.54 7.96
N ARG A 116 -4.36 -5.84 6.87
CA ARG A 116 -3.81 -6.12 5.53
C ARG A 116 -2.34 -5.73 5.37
N CYS A 117 -1.76 -5.01 6.32
CA CYS A 117 -0.34 -4.67 6.28
C CYS A 117 0.55 -5.92 6.22
N VAL A 118 1.67 -5.79 5.48
CA VAL A 118 2.67 -6.86 5.39
C VAL A 118 3.23 -7.15 6.78
N GLY A 119 3.34 -8.44 7.10
CA GLY A 119 3.68 -8.92 8.43
C GLY A 119 2.42 -9.22 9.27
N TYR A 120 1.57 -8.25 9.51
CA TYR A 120 0.32 -8.45 10.27
C TYR A 120 -0.59 -9.47 9.62
N ARG A 121 -0.84 -9.38 8.33
CA ARG A 121 -1.69 -10.33 7.61
C ARG A 121 -1.18 -11.76 7.71
N GLN A 122 0.12 -11.98 7.58
CA GLN A 122 0.71 -13.31 7.67
C GLN A 122 0.64 -13.87 9.10
N MET A 123 0.96 -13.02 10.10
CA MET A 123 0.83 -13.39 11.50
C MET A 123 -0.63 -13.69 11.87
N TRP A 124 -1.58 -12.94 11.32
CA TRP A 124 -3.02 -13.19 11.53
C TRP A 124 -3.46 -14.56 11.02
N SER A 125 -3.02 -14.93 9.80
CA SER A 125 -3.29 -16.27 9.24
C SER A 125 -2.69 -17.40 10.10
N TYR A 126 -1.51 -17.18 10.67
CA TYR A 126 -0.91 -18.13 11.63
C TYR A 126 -1.74 -18.23 12.91
N LEU A 127 -2.15 -17.11 13.49
CA LEU A 127 -2.98 -17.09 14.70
C LEU A 127 -4.38 -17.71 14.50
N ASN A 128 -4.92 -17.60 13.28
CA ASN A 128 -6.16 -18.29 12.88
C ASN A 128 -5.96 -19.81 12.66
N GLY A 129 -4.73 -20.33 12.71
CA GLY A 129 -4.44 -21.74 12.42
C GLY A 129 -4.52 -22.11 10.94
N GLU A 130 -4.54 -21.13 10.02
CA GLU A 130 -4.60 -21.34 8.57
C GLU A 130 -3.27 -21.82 8.00
N ILE A 131 -2.15 -21.40 8.59
CA ILE A 131 -0.79 -21.74 8.16
C ILE A 131 0.11 -22.02 9.38
N PRO A 132 1.13 -22.88 9.27
CA PRO A 132 2.13 -23.08 10.31
C PRO A 132 3.07 -21.88 10.44
N TYR A 133 3.78 -21.82 11.57
CA TYR A 133 4.69 -20.72 11.90
C TYR A 133 5.78 -20.47 10.84
N ASP A 134 6.44 -21.53 10.38
CA ASP A 134 7.51 -21.42 9.39
C ASP A 134 6.99 -20.86 8.06
N GLU A 135 5.79 -21.25 7.66
CA GLU A 135 5.13 -20.71 6.47
C GLU A 135 4.77 -19.23 6.65
N MET A 136 4.33 -18.83 7.84
CA MET A 136 4.07 -17.43 8.18
C MET A 136 5.33 -16.58 8.01
N VAL A 137 6.47 -17.04 8.55
CA VAL A 137 7.76 -16.37 8.43
C VAL A 137 8.16 -16.24 6.95
N TYR A 138 8.14 -17.35 6.21
CA TYR A 138 8.46 -17.36 4.79
C TYR A 138 7.60 -16.39 3.98
N ARG A 139 6.28 -16.43 4.16
CA ARG A 139 5.34 -15.52 3.47
C ARG A 139 5.55 -14.07 3.87
N GLY A 140 5.86 -13.79 5.13
CA GLY A 140 6.15 -12.46 5.63
C GLY A 140 7.39 -11.85 4.96
N VAL A 141 8.48 -12.59 4.87
CA VAL A 141 9.70 -12.20 4.17
C VAL A 141 9.45 -11.99 2.67
N CYS A 142 8.77 -12.94 2.02
CA CYS A 142 8.45 -12.83 0.59
C CYS A 142 7.57 -11.61 0.28
N ALA A 143 6.53 -11.37 1.06
CA ALA A 143 5.65 -10.21 0.89
C ALA A 143 6.39 -8.89 1.09
N THR A 144 7.32 -8.83 2.05
CA THR A 144 8.17 -7.65 2.29
C THR A 144 9.13 -7.41 1.12
N ARG A 145 9.75 -8.46 0.56
CA ARG A 145 10.58 -8.36 -0.65
C ARG A 145 9.80 -7.82 -1.86
N GLN A 146 8.55 -8.28 -2.03
CA GLN A 146 7.67 -7.79 -3.09
C GLN A 146 7.27 -6.33 -2.88
N LEU A 147 7.00 -5.92 -1.63
CA LEU A 147 6.73 -4.53 -1.28
C LEU A 147 7.93 -3.63 -1.62
N ALA A 148 9.12 -4.03 -1.20
CA ALA A 148 10.37 -3.30 -1.50
C ALA A 148 10.61 -3.18 -3.01
N LYS A 149 10.37 -4.25 -3.79
CA LYS A 149 10.44 -4.20 -5.26
C LYS A 149 9.49 -3.14 -5.84
N ARG A 150 8.24 -3.09 -5.36
CA ARG A 150 7.27 -2.07 -5.82
C ARG A 150 7.71 -0.66 -5.47
N GLN A 151 8.22 -0.44 -4.25
CA GLN A 151 8.75 0.86 -3.82
C GLN A 151 9.90 1.33 -4.71
N VAL A 152 10.89 0.48 -4.96
CA VAL A 152 12.03 0.80 -5.83
C VAL A 152 11.56 1.08 -7.27
N THR A 153 10.63 0.29 -7.80
CA THR A 153 10.08 0.50 -9.15
C THR A 153 9.37 1.84 -9.24
N TRP A 154 8.60 2.21 -8.23
CA TRP A 154 7.89 3.47 -8.17
C TRP A 154 8.84 4.67 -8.07
N LEU A 155 9.83 4.61 -7.18
CA LEU A 155 10.84 5.65 -7.01
C LEU A 155 11.69 5.87 -8.26
N ARG A 156 11.95 4.81 -9.04
CA ARG A 156 12.67 4.94 -10.33
C ARG A 156 11.90 5.71 -11.40
N GLY A 157 10.59 5.82 -11.25
CA GLY A 157 9.75 6.65 -12.12
C GLY A 157 9.69 8.14 -11.71
N TRP A 158 10.33 8.53 -10.62
CA TRP A 158 10.34 9.92 -10.18
C TRP A 158 11.43 10.70 -10.91
N GLU A 159 11.05 11.83 -11.49
CA GLU A 159 11.99 12.75 -12.09
C GLU A 159 12.75 13.55 -11.01
N GLY A 160 14.06 13.75 -11.20
CA GLY A 160 14.88 14.56 -10.31
C GLY A 160 15.19 13.95 -8.95
N VAL A 161 14.95 12.64 -8.73
CA VAL A 161 15.32 11.98 -7.48
C VAL A 161 16.82 11.69 -7.41
N HIS A 162 17.45 12.07 -6.29
CA HIS A 162 18.84 11.76 -6.00
C HIS A 162 18.92 10.41 -5.25
N TRP A 163 19.58 9.43 -5.86
CA TRP A 163 19.77 8.13 -5.23
C TRP A 163 21.00 8.12 -4.34
N LEU A 164 20.83 7.68 -3.11
CA LEU A 164 21.89 7.56 -2.11
C LEU A 164 22.07 6.08 -1.76
N ASP A 165 23.34 5.65 -1.71
CA ASP A 165 23.64 4.29 -1.27
C ASP A 165 23.58 4.22 0.26
N SER A 166 22.71 3.32 0.77
CA SER A 166 22.57 3.11 2.22
C SER A 166 23.81 2.50 2.90
N GLU A 167 24.82 2.08 2.12
CA GLU A 167 26.09 1.58 2.62
C GLU A 167 27.16 2.68 2.68
N GLN A 168 26.91 3.82 2.07
CA GLN A 168 27.82 4.96 2.00
C GLN A 168 27.11 6.25 2.45
N PRO A 169 26.64 6.32 3.70
CA PRO A 169 25.85 7.45 4.19
C PRO A 169 26.61 8.78 4.16
N GLU A 170 27.95 8.74 4.17
CA GLU A 170 28.80 9.93 4.10
C GLU A 170 28.70 10.67 2.76
N GLN A 171 28.33 9.98 1.67
CA GLN A 171 28.10 10.60 0.37
C GLN A 171 26.84 11.47 0.34
N ALA A 172 25.94 11.31 1.29
CA ALA A 172 24.73 12.10 1.41
C ALA A 172 24.96 13.47 2.05
N LEU A 173 26.15 13.70 2.64
CA LEU A 173 26.49 14.92 3.35
C LEU A 173 27.39 15.88 2.54
N ASN A 174 27.82 15.49 1.35
CA ASN A 174 28.58 16.26 0.39
C ASN A 174 27.74 16.65 -0.83
#